data_0317b26ba3109b29b7b9b0f483a20cb4
#
_entry.id   0317b26ba3109b29b7b9b0f483a20cb4
#
_cell.length_a   1.000
_cell.length_b   1.000
_cell.length_c   1.000
_cell.angle_alpha   90.00
_cell.angle_beta   90.00
_cell.angle_gamma   90.00
#
_symmetry.space_group_name_H-M   'P 1'
#
loop_
_entity.id
_entity.type
_entity.pdbx_description
1 polymer ?
#
loop_
_entity_poly.entity_id
_entity_poly.type
_entity_poly.pdbx_seq_one_letter_code
_entity_poly.pdbx_strand_id
1 'polypeptide(L)'
;MAWLLASAGVGVLVYIVIKRMTARPRPLHAHQGLKVSVAPLDQYSFPSGHTLHAVNFAIQLSVFAPPLMWLLLPFAMAIAISRLVLGLHYLSDVLAGALLGGMIALLALYLQGM
;
A
#
# COMPACT_ATOMS: atom_id res chain seq x y z
N MET A 1 4.53 9.81 -16.73
CA MET A 1 3.75 10.47 -15.66
C MET A 1 2.28 10.06 -15.67
N ALA A 2 1.62 10.09 -16.82
CA ALA A 2 0.19 9.73 -16.91
C ALA A 2 -0.09 8.31 -16.39
N TRP A 3 0.78 7.36 -16.69
CA TRP A 3 0.62 5.98 -16.23
C TRP A 3 0.76 5.84 -14.72
N LEU A 4 1.62 6.65 -14.09
CA LEU A 4 1.75 6.67 -12.62
C LEU A 4 0.45 7.18 -12.00
N LEU A 5 -0.11 8.25 -12.53
CA LEU A 5 -1.37 8.80 -12.02
C LEU A 5 -2.54 7.85 -12.26
N ALA A 6 -2.61 7.25 -13.46
CA ALA A 6 -3.67 6.29 -13.78
C ALA A 6 -3.59 5.06 -12.88
N SER A 7 -2.40 4.52 -12.67
CA SER A 7 -2.22 3.36 -11.80
C SER A 7 -2.50 3.69 -10.34
N ALA A 8 -2.17 4.90 -9.89
CA ALA A 8 -2.52 5.35 -8.56
C ALA A 8 -4.03 5.41 -8.39
N GLY A 9 -4.76 5.92 -9.39
CA GLY A 9 -6.22 5.96 -9.37
C GLY A 9 -6.83 4.56 -9.30
N VAL A 10 -6.32 3.62 -10.09
CA VAL A 10 -6.75 2.21 -10.02
C VAL A 10 -6.45 1.64 -8.63
N GLY A 11 -5.27 1.94 -8.09
CA GLY A 11 -4.89 1.48 -6.76
C GLY A 11 -5.84 1.98 -5.67
N VAL A 12 -6.22 3.25 -5.74
CA VAL A 12 -7.19 3.83 -4.79
C VAL A 12 -8.54 3.13 -4.91
N LEU A 13 -9.00 2.91 -6.13
CA LEU A 13 -10.29 2.25 -6.35
C LEU A 13 -10.29 0.81 -5.83
N VAL A 14 -9.26 0.03 -6.17
CA VAL A 14 -9.10 -1.34 -5.69
C VAL A 14 -9.04 -1.37 -4.16
N TYR A 15 -8.26 -0.49 -3.58
CA TYR A 15 -8.12 -0.36 -2.14
C TYR A 15 -9.46 -0.10 -1.45
N ILE A 16 -10.24 0.87 -1.97
CA ILE A 16 -11.53 1.23 -1.37
C ILE A 16 -12.52 0.05 -1.47
N VAL A 17 -12.59 -0.60 -2.62
CA VAL A 17 -13.52 -1.72 -2.82
C VAL A 17 -13.18 -2.86 -1.88
N ILE A 18 -11.91 -3.28 -1.82
CA ILE A 18 -11.49 -4.40 -0.97
C ILE A 18 -11.66 -4.04 0.50
N LYS A 19 -11.32 -2.81 0.88
CA LYS A 19 -11.46 -2.35 2.25
C LYS A 19 -12.90 -2.46 2.74
N ARG A 20 -13.86 -2.04 1.92
CA ARG A 20 -15.29 -2.10 2.28
C ARG A 20 -15.81 -3.53 2.31
N MET A 21 -15.28 -4.39 1.44
CA MET A 21 -15.69 -5.79 1.39
C MET A 21 -15.20 -6.58 2.61
N THR A 22 -14.01 -6.29 3.10
CA THR A 22 -13.42 -7.02 4.23
C THR A 22 -13.77 -6.41 5.58
N ALA A 23 -13.87 -5.09 5.66
CA ALA A 23 -14.22 -4.33 6.88
C ALA A 23 -13.41 -4.77 8.10
N ARG A 24 -12.12 -5.10 7.93
CA ARG A 24 -11.26 -5.55 9.03
C ARG A 24 -10.84 -4.35 9.89
N PRO A 25 -11.13 -4.37 11.21
CA PRO A 25 -10.67 -3.28 12.08
C PRO A 25 -9.15 -3.28 12.21
N ARG A 26 -8.59 -2.09 12.42
CA ARG A 26 -7.15 -1.96 12.66
C ARG A 26 -6.75 -2.60 13.98
N PRO A 27 -5.49 -3.06 14.13
CA PRO A 27 -5.04 -3.63 15.39
C PRO A 27 -5.29 -2.74 16.60
N LEU A 28 -5.15 -1.42 16.45
CA LEU A 28 -5.43 -0.47 17.53
C LEU A 28 -6.87 -0.55 18.00
N HIS A 29 -7.83 -0.75 17.10
CA HIS A 29 -9.24 -0.83 17.43
C HIS A 29 -9.64 -2.21 17.97
N ALA A 30 -8.90 -3.26 17.60
CA ALA A 30 -9.16 -4.61 18.03
C ALA A 30 -8.71 -4.85 19.48
N HIS A 31 -7.73 -4.10 19.96
CA HIS A 31 -7.22 -4.21 21.32
C HIS A 31 -7.93 -3.22 22.23
N GLN A 32 -8.93 -3.71 22.94
CA GLN A 32 -9.68 -2.90 23.89
C GLN A 32 -8.78 -2.40 25.03
N GLY A 33 -9.01 -1.16 25.44
CA GLY A 33 -8.26 -0.54 26.52
C GLY A 33 -7.08 0.30 26.06
N LEU A 34 -6.69 0.21 24.80
CA LEU A 34 -5.70 1.12 24.25
C LEU A 34 -6.37 2.46 23.95
N LYS A 35 -5.84 3.52 24.53
CA LYS A 35 -6.30 4.86 24.21
C LYS A 35 -5.61 5.33 22.94
N VAL A 36 -6.40 5.60 21.92
CA VAL A 36 -5.89 6.19 20.70
C VAL A 36 -6.00 7.69 20.82
N SER A 37 -4.87 8.38 20.88
CA SER A 37 -4.85 9.83 21.06
C SER A 37 -5.36 10.56 19.81
N VAL A 38 -5.17 9.98 18.63
CA VAL A 38 -5.66 10.51 17.37
C VAL A 38 -6.39 9.39 16.65
N ALA A 39 -7.67 9.60 16.37
CA ALA A 39 -8.45 8.62 15.61
C ALA A 39 -7.92 8.54 14.18
N PRO A 40 -7.66 7.35 13.66
CA PRO A 40 -7.32 7.19 12.24
C PRO A 40 -8.47 7.70 11.37
N LEU A 41 -8.14 8.28 10.22
CA LEU A 41 -9.14 8.70 9.24
C LEU A 41 -9.95 7.51 8.72
N ASP A 42 -9.38 6.32 8.81
CA ASP A 42 -9.95 5.08 8.30
C ASP A 42 -9.92 4.03 9.40
N GLN A 43 -11.07 3.45 9.69
CA GLN A 43 -11.21 2.45 10.73
C GLN A 43 -10.80 1.04 10.28
N TYR A 44 -10.70 0.81 8.98
CA TYR A 44 -10.41 -0.52 8.43
C TYR A 44 -8.95 -0.63 7.99
N SER A 45 -8.40 -1.83 8.15
CA SER A 45 -6.97 -2.04 7.91
C SER A 45 -6.65 -2.72 6.59
N PHE A 46 -7.53 -3.54 6.07
CA PHE A 46 -7.21 -4.36 4.90
C PHE A 46 -7.72 -3.72 3.61
N PRO A 47 -6.91 -3.63 2.59
CA PRO A 47 -5.46 -3.84 2.58
C PRO A 47 -4.70 -2.58 3.01
N SER A 48 -3.36 -2.68 3.14
CA SER A 48 -2.55 -1.50 3.45
C SER A 48 -2.40 -0.62 2.21
N GLY A 49 -3.08 0.53 2.21
CA GLY A 49 -3.02 1.48 1.09
C GLY A 49 -1.65 2.11 0.92
N HIS A 50 -0.99 2.46 2.03
CA HIS A 50 0.36 3.02 1.97
C HIS A 50 1.35 2.04 1.35
N THR A 51 1.28 0.77 1.73
CA THR A 51 2.14 -0.26 1.16
C THR A 51 1.83 -0.48 -0.31
N LEU A 52 0.54 -0.52 -0.68
CA LEU A 52 0.12 -0.67 -2.06
C LEU A 52 0.74 0.41 -2.95
N HIS A 53 0.59 1.67 -2.56
CA HIS A 53 1.12 2.78 -3.35
C HIS A 53 2.65 2.80 -3.34
N ALA A 54 3.28 2.50 -2.21
CA ALA A 54 4.73 2.47 -2.12
C ALA A 54 5.32 1.43 -3.07
N VAL A 55 4.76 0.21 -3.09
CA VAL A 55 5.23 -0.86 -3.96
C VAL A 55 4.97 -0.52 -5.42
N ASN A 56 3.77 -0.03 -5.75
CA ASN A 56 3.41 0.34 -7.10
C ASN A 56 4.39 1.37 -7.67
N PHE A 57 4.62 2.45 -6.95
CA PHE A 57 5.51 3.52 -7.41
C PHE A 57 6.97 3.06 -7.43
N ALA A 58 7.41 2.29 -6.43
CA ALA A 58 8.78 1.80 -6.39
C ALA A 58 9.10 0.95 -7.61
N ILE A 59 8.21 0.06 -8.00
CA ILE A 59 8.42 -0.80 -9.17
C ILE A 59 8.44 0.03 -10.44
N GLN A 60 7.45 0.88 -10.67
CA GLN A 60 7.37 1.66 -11.90
C GLN A 60 8.55 2.63 -12.05
N LEU A 61 8.89 3.35 -10.98
CA LEU A 61 10.00 4.29 -11.03
C LEU A 61 11.34 3.59 -11.19
N SER A 62 11.50 2.41 -10.60
CA SER A 62 12.73 1.62 -10.76
C SER A 62 12.93 1.12 -12.19
N VAL A 63 11.85 0.88 -12.93
CA VAL A 63 11.97 0.51 -14.35
C VAL A 63 12.40 1.70 -15.20
N PHE A 64 11.85 2.89 -14.93
CA PHE A 64 12.25 4.10 -15.66
C PHE A 64 13.67 4.55 -15.32
N ALA A 65 14.07 4.43 -14.07
CA ALA A 65 15.38 4.87 -13.59
C ALA A 65 15.94 3.80 -12.65
N PRO A 66 16.58 2.74 -13.20
CA PRO A 66 17.01 1.59 -12.41
C PRO A 66 17.87 1.92 -11.16
N PRO A 67 18.75 2.93 -11.17
CA PRO A 67 19.51 3.28 -9.96
C PRO A 67 18.61 3.67 -8.78
N LEU A 68 17.40 4.17 -9.03
CA LEU A 68 16.48 4.53 -7.96
C LEU A 68 15.99 3.33 -7.17
N MET A 69 16.12 2.12 -7.69
CA MET A 69 15.71 0.90 -6.99
C MET A 69 16.40 0.79 -5.63
N TRP A 70 17.66 1.17 -5.54
CA TRP A 70 18.43 1.09 -4.31
C TRP A 70 17.95 2.05 -3.22
N LEU A 71 17.21 3.09 -3.61
CA LEU A 71 16.60 4.03 -2.69
C LEU A 71 15.13 3.67 -2.44
N LEU A 72 14.40 3.35 -3.50
CA LEU A 72 12.94 3.18 -3.44
C LEU A 72 12.52 1.88 -2.75
N LEU A 73 13.25 0.77 -2.97
CA LEU A 73 12.91 -0.49 -2.31
C LEU A 73 13.08 -0.43 -0.79
N PRO A 74 14.22 0.06 -0.27
CA PRO A 74 14.35 0.25 1.18
C PRO A 74 13.29 1.21 1.74
N PHE A 75 12.96 2.26 1.00
CA PHE A 75 11.94 3.22 1.43
C PHE A 75 10.56 2.56 1.51
N ALA A 76 10.19 1.76 0.51
CA ALA A 76 8.93 1.03 0.52
C ALA A 76 8.87 0.03 1.69
N MET A 77 9.97 -0.66 1.96
CA MET A 77 10.06 -1.56 3.11
C MET A 77 9.90 -0.81 4.43
N ALA A 78 10.51 0.36 4.54
CA ALA A 78 10.38 1.18 5.73
C ALA A 78 8.92 1.62 5.96
N ILE A 79 8.21 1.97 4.90
CA ILE A 79 6.78 2.30 4.99
C ILE A 79 6.00 1.10 5.48
N ALA A 80 6.23 -0.08 4.91
CA ALA A 80 5.53 -1.31 5.30
C ALA A 80 5.76 -1.63 6.78
N ILE A 81 7.01 -1.57 7.22
CA ILE A 81 7.38 -1.86 8.60
C ILE A 81 6.73 -0.83 9.54
N SER A 82 6.72 0.44 9.16
CA SER A 82 6.11 1.48 10.00
C SER A 82 4.62 1.23 10.24
N ARG A 83 3.91 0.69 9.21
CA ARG A 83 2.49 0.36 9.37
C ARG A 83 2.28 -0.74 10.42
N LEU A 84 3.20 -1.71 10.48
CA LEU A 84 3.15 -2.78 11.48
C LEU A 84 3.50 -2.26 12.86
N VAL A 85 4.57 -1.50 12.98
CA VAL A 85 5.06 -0.99 14.27
C VAL A 85 4.04 -0.05 14.92
N LEU A 86 3.39 0.79 14.13
CA LEU A 86 2.39 1.73 14.64
C LEU A 86 1.05 1.07 14.98
N GLY A 87 0.89 -0.23 14.73
CA GLY A 87 -0.36 -0.93 15.02
C GLY A 87 -1.51 -0.57 14.09
N LEU A 88 -1.21 0.01 12.95
CA LEU A 88 -2.21 0.44 11.97
C LEU A 88 -2.66 -0.71 11.06
N HIS A 89 -1.80 -1.72 10.88
CA HIS A 89 -2.07 -2.83 9.98
C HIS A 89 -1.56 -4.14 10.55
N TYR A 90 -2.23 -5.22 10.17
CA TYR A 90 -1.72 -6.58 10.36
C TYR A 90 -0.70 -6.91 9.28
N LEU A 91 0.12 -7.93 9.51
CA LEU A 91 1.08 -8.40 8.50
C LEU A 91 0.37 -8.80 7.21
N SER A 92 -0.79 -9.45 7.32
CA SER A 92 -1.58 -9.83 6.13
C SER A 92 -2.05 -8.60 5.34
N ASP A 93 -2.35 -7.48 6.01
CA ASP A 93 -2.73 -6.23 5.33
C ASP A 93 -1.58 -5.69 4.49
N VAL A 94 -0.38 -5.71 5.06
CA VAL A 94 0.83 -5.23 4.41
C VAL A 94 1.19 -6.13 3.22
N LEU A 95 1.14 -7.45 3.42
CA LEU A 95 1.43 -8.40 2.35
C LEU A 95 0.42 -8.28 1.21
N ALA A 96 -0.86 -8.13 1.54
CA ALA A 96 -1.89 -7.93 0.52
C ALA A 96 -1.68 -6.62 -0.24
N GLY A 97 -1.34 -5.54 0.48
CA GLY A 97 -1.03 -4.26 -0.15
C GLY A 97 0.15 -4.35 -1.10
N ALA A 98 1.22 -5.03 -0.67
CA ALA A 98 2.40 -5.22 -1.50
C ALA A 98 2.07 -6.03 -2.76
N LEU A 99 1.29 -7.10 -2.61
CA LEU A 99 0.89 -7.94 -3.74
C LEU A 99 0.02 -7.15 -4.72
N LEU A 100 -0.97 -6.43 -4.22
CA LEU A 100 -1.84 -5.62 -5.07
C LEU A 100 -1.07 -4.51 -5.77
N GLY A 101 -0.19 -3.82 -5.05
CA GLY A 101 0.66 -2.79 -5.64
C GLY A 101 1.57 -3.34 -6.71
N GLY A 102 2.16 -4.51 -6.46
CA GLY A 102 2.99 -5.20 -7.44
C GLY A 102 2.22 -5.57 -8.69
N MET A 103 1.01 -6.11 -8.53
CA MET A 103 0.15 -6.48 -9.66
C MET A 103 -0.24 -5.25 -10.48
N ILE A 104 -0.62 -4.15 -9.83
CA ILE A 104 -0.98 -2.91 -10.51
C ILE A 104 0.22 -2.36 -11.29
N ALA A 105 1.41 -2.37 -10.68
CA ALA A 105 2.62 -1.91 -11.34
C ALA A 105 2.96 -2.73 -12.57
N LEU A 106 2.88 -4.06 -12.45
CA LEU A 106 3.16 -4.95 -13.58
C LEU A 106 2.15 -4.76 -14.70
N LEU A 107 0.87 -4.60 -14.36
CA LEU A 107 -0.15 -4.33 -15.36
C LEU A 107 0.11 -3.00 -16.08
N ALA A 108 0.44 -1.95 -15.32
CA ALA A 108 0.74 -0.65 -15.90
C ALA A 108 1.93 -0.72 -16.86
N LEU A 109 2.99 -1.42 -16.46
CA LEU A 109 4.17 -1.60 -17.30
C LEU A 109 3.84 -2.40 -18.57
N TYR A 110 3.03 -3.44 -18.43
CA TYR A 110 2.60 -4.24 -19.56
C TYR A 110 1.81 -3.40 -20.59
N LEU A 111 0.88 -2.58 -20.10
CA LEU A 111 0.07 -1.72 -20.95
C LEU A 111 0.88 -0.61 -21.61
N GLN A 112 2.00 -0.22 -21.00
CA GLN A 112 2.93 0.73 -21.61
C GLN A 112 3.83 0.09 -22.68
N GLY A 113 3.76 -1.22 -22.85
CA GLY A 113 4.59 -1.93 -23.82
C GLY A 113 6.00 -2.24 -23.32
N MET A 114 6.18 -2.28 -22.02
CA MET A 114 7.48 -2.60 -21.41
C MET A 114 7.61 -4.06 -21.04
#